data_8cd019e7ee84b3a0c934690f5a5c7477
#
_entry.id   8cd019e7ee84b3a0c934690f5a5c7477
#
_cell.length_a   1.000
_cell.length_b   1.000
_cell.length_c   1.000
_cell.angle_alpha   90.00
_cell.angle_beta   90.00
_cell.angle_gamma   90.00
#
_symmetry.space_group_name_H-M   'P 1'
#
loop_
_entity.id
_entity.type
_entity.pdbx_description
1 polymer ?
#
loop_
_entity_poly.entity_id
_entity_poly.type
_entity_poly.pdbx_seq_one_letter_code
_entity_poly.pdbx_strand_id
1 'polypeptide(L)'
;MENRRIKNIKHFVYDDLEEFKKDHPNTVVHPDWRKADENSWVYSDDDRIVQLLKVKKMVSHHSDTKNYKYADGWVRTVVGSFINKKSTKMDTDFSSHPNRYTFSKTIKNTSERVHKRTKITNKEKDFATNVVVGMGALDAYKNAFKEESNQKARKKATILLKQERVMEEIQKSVLDVAKGLGIDHEYILGKLKHLADYSEDDNIILQSAKELGKIVGTSNNNIKQKEVGLMGVFQGFSQEQLEGASRDQKQIEGESK
;
A
#
# COMPACT_ATOMS: atom_id res chain seq x y z
N MET A 1 6.95 14.84 2.41
CA MET A 1 7.44 15.36 3.73
C MET A 1 6.31 15.94 4.56
N GLU A 2 6.23 15.60 5.83
CA GLU A 2 5.28 16.17 6.80
C GLU A 2 6.04 16.83 7.95
N ASN A 3 5.45 17.85 8.59
CA ASN A 3 6.09 18.49 9.74
C ASN A 3 5.10 18.81 10.86
N ARG A 4 5.63 18.94 12.06
CA ARG A 4 4.90 19.40 13.24
C ARG A 4 5.81 20.25 14.11
N ARG A 5 5.24 21.26 14.76
CA ARG A 5 5.97 22.08 15.75
C ARG A 5 5.84 21.47 17.14
N ILE A 6 6.99 21.32 17.82
CA ILE A 6 7.08 20.99 19.24
C ILE A 6 7.96 22.07 19.90
N LYS A 7 7.45 22.79 20.89
CA LYS A 7 8.15 23.88 21.57
C LYS A 7 8.76 24.91 20.58
N ASN A 8 7.97 25.32 19.59
CA ASN A 8 8.36 26.25 18.51
C ASN A 8 9.43 25.75 17.52
N ILE A 9 9.94 24.52 17.66
CA ILE A 9 10.88 23.89 16.73
C ILE A 9 10.07 23.05 15.73
N LYS A 10 10.34 23.23 14.43
CA LYS A 10 9.78 22.35 13.39
C LYS A 10 10.54 21.04 13.35
N HIS A 11 9.83 19.95 13.42
CA HIS A 11 10.36 18.60 13.22
C HIS A 11 9.70 17.98 12.01
N PHE A 12 10.47 17.29 11.21
CA PHE A 12 10.05 16.72 9.93
C PHE A 12 9.95 15.20 9.99
N VAL A 13 9.09 14.67 9.16
CA VAL A 13 9.02 13.25 8.81
C VAL A 13 9.12 13.18 7.30
N TYR A 14 10.12 12.48 6.80
CA TYR A 14 10.39 12.33 5.38
C TYR A 14 9.75 11.04 4.86
N ASP A 15 9.20 11.11 3.66
CA ASP A 15 8.52 9.97 3.06
C ASP A 15 9.51 8.95 2.49
N ASP A 16 10.67 9.42 2.01
CA ASP A 16 11.71 8.58 1.45
C ASP A 16 13.12 9.11 1.73
N LEU A 17 14.14 8.33 1.35
CA LEU A 17 15.54 8.66 1.56
C LEU A 17 16.01 9.79 0.64
N GLU A 18 15.47 9.93 -0.56
CA GLU A 18 15.89 10.96 -1.51
C GLU A 18 15.46 12.33 -1.02
N GLU A 19 14.24 12.46 -0.53
CA GLU A 19 13.73 13.67 0.09
C GLU A 19 14.56 14.05 1.34
N PHE A 20 14.87 13.07 2.19
CA PHE A 20 15.71 13.27 3.37
C PHE A 20 17.11 13.76 3.02
N LYS A 21 17.73 13.17 2.00
CA LYS A 21 19.11 13.51 1.58
C LYS A 21 19.24 14.92 0.99
N LYS A 22 18.16 15.51 0.48
CA LYS A 22 18.17 16.91 0.02
C LYS A 22 18.43 17.87 1.19
N ASP A 23 17.84 17.61 2.36
CA ASP A 23 18.00 18.46 3.55
C ASP A 23 19.20 18.02 4.41
N HIS A 24 19.55 16.72 4.38
CA HIS A 24 20.57 16.11 5.23
C HIS A 24 21.54 15.22 4.44
N PRO A 25 22.35 15.77 3.50
CA PRO A 25 23.14 14.98 2.55
C PRO A 25 24.13 14.02 3.21
N ASN A 26 24.74 14.43 4.35
CA ASN A 26 25.79 13.67 5.04
C ASN A 26 25.29 12.88 6.26
N THR A 27 23.99 12.89 6.51
CA THR A 27 23.42 12.23 7.70
C THR A 27 23.09 10.78 7.41
N VAL A 28 23.48 9.89 8.32
CA VAL A 28 23.17 8.46 8.24
C VAL A 28 21.80 8.20 8.89
N VAL A 29 20.97 7.40 8.24
CA VAL A 29 19.69 6.92 8.78
C VAL A 29 19.90 5.53 9.34
N HIS A 30 19.56 5.34 10.63
CA HIS A 30 19.67 4.05 11.29
C HIS A 30 18.51 3.12 10.86
N PRO A 31 18.79 1.84 10.53
CA PRO A 31 17.76 0.92 10.06
C PRO A 31 16.81 0.43 11.15
N ASP A 32 17.21 0.47 12.43
CA ASP A 32 16.41 0.01 13.57
C ASP A 32 16.33 1.09 14.65
N TRP A 33 15.17 1.72 14.76
CA TRP A 33 14.92 2.78 15.73
C TRP A 33 15.07 2.33 17.19
N ARG A 34 14.99 1.01 17.46
CA ARG A 34 15.08 0.44 18.80
C ARG A 34 16.49 0.47 19.37
N LYS A 35 17.49 0.53 18.48
CA LYS A 35 18.91 0.51 18.83
C LYS A 35 19.60 1.87 18.71
N ALA A 36 18.93 2.81 18.07
CA ALA A 36 19.49 4.14 17.79
C ALA A 36 19.48 5.04 19.04
N ASP A 37 20.38 5.99 19.06
CA ASP A 37 20.56 6.96 20.15
C ASP A 37 19.71 8.22 19.94
N GLU A 38 19.65 9.06 20.98
CA GLU A 38 18.93 10.34 20.94
C GLU A 38 19.52 11.26 19.82
N ASN A 39 18.63 12.00 19.20
CA ASN A 39 18.89 12.85 18.02
C ASN A 39 19.27 12.12 16.72
N SER A 40 19.32 10.79 16.70
CA SER A 40 19.54 10.03 15.48
C SER A 40 18.30 10.07 14.57
N TRP A 41 18.54 10.02 13.27
CA TRP A 41 17.52 9.78 12.26
C TRP A 41 17.38 8.29 12.04
N VAL A 42 16.13 7.80 12.00
CA VAL A 42 15.83 6.37 11.96
C VAL A 42 14.71 6.07 10.97
N TYR A 43 14.73 4.87 10.42
CA TYR A 43 13.55 4.34 9.74
C TYR A 43 12.50 3.91 10.76
N SER A 44 11.27 4.35 10.54
CA SER A 44 10.09 3.84 11.24
C SER A 44 9.66 2.48 10.66
N ASP A 45 8.74 1.79 11.33
CA ASP A 45 8.23 0.49 10.83
C ASP A 45 7.30 0.65 9.60
N ASP A 46 6.96 1.87 9.21
CA ASP A 46 6.24 2.24 7.99
C ASP A 46 7.16 2.87 6.91
N ASP A 47 8.46 2.62 7.01
CA ASP A 47 9.52 2.98 6.07
C ASP A 47 9.72 4.50 5.84
N ARG A 48 9.21 5.34 6.74
CA ARG A 48 9.47 6.78 6.74
C ARG A 48 10.64 7.11 7.66
N ILE A 49 11.24 8.29 7.46
CA ILE A 49 12.39 8.73 8.23
C ILE A 49 11.97 9.78 9.24
N VAL A 50 12.31 9.54 10.52
CA VAL A 50 11.94 10.40 11.65
C VAL A 50 13.10 10.53 12.62
N GLN A 51 13.18 11.70 13.29
CA GLN A 51 14.21 11.93 14.30
C GLN A 51 13.75 11.43 15.68
N LEU A 52 14.65 10.75 16.40
CA LEU A 52 14.47 10.40 17.80
C LEU A 52 14.77 11.62 18.67
N LEU A 53 13.74 12.25 19.24
CA LEU A 53 13.84 13.45 20.04
C LEU A 53 14.27 13.16 21.48
N LYS A 54 14.02 11.95 21.96
CA LYS A 54 14.43 11.48 23.26
C LYS A 54 14.47 9.97 23.29
N VAL A 55 15.50 9.43 23.94
CA VAL A 55 15.66 7.99 24.17
C VAL A 55 15.84 7.75 25.66
N LYS A 56 15.06 6.86 26.25
CA LYS A 56 15.24 6.41 27.63
C LYS A 56 15.40 4.90 27.63
N LYS A 57 16.59 4.45 28.00
CA LYS A 57 16.87 3.04 28.26
C LYS A 57 16.38 2.72 29.68
N MET A 58 15.63 1.66 29.84
CA MET A 58 15.23 1.16 31.15
C MET A 58 16.25 0.09 31.55
N VAL A 59 16.91 0.32 32.68
CA VAL A 59 17.73 -0.73 33.30
C VAL A 59 16.75 -1.79 33.81
N SER A 60 16.79 -2.99 33.24
CA SER A 60 16.02 -4.12 33.75
C SER A 60 16.56 -4.50 35.12
N HIS A 61 15.88 -4.12 36.17
CA HIS A 61 16.07 -4.80 37.45
C HIS A 61 15.50 -6.21 37.27
N HIS A 62 16.35 -7.21 37.39
CA HIS A 62 15.94 -8.61 37.44
C HIS A 62 14.89 -8.81 38.53
N SER A 63 13.65 -8.98 38.12
CA SER A 63 12.68 -9.66 38.97
C SER A 63 12.42 -11.02 38.32
N ASP A 64 12.61 -12.05 39.10
CA ASP A 64 12.45 -13.47 38.75
C ASP A 64 11.03 -13.90 38.39
N THR A 65 10.14 -12.96 38.13
CA THR A 65 8.76 -13.25 37.75
C THR A 65 8.68 -13.52 36.24
N LYS A 66 8.52 -14.79 35.91
CA LYS A 66 8.50 -15.41 34.58
C LYS A 66 7.53 -14.81 33.54
N ASN A 67 6.77 -13.77 33.86
CA ASN A 67 5.67 -13.30 33.02
C ASN A 67 5.78 -11.85 32.51
N TYR A 68 6.80 -11.09 32.86
CA TYR A 68 6.99 -9.74 32.36
C TYR A 68 8.06 -9.69 31.26
N LYS A 69 7.62 -9.54 30.01
CA LYS A 69 8.50 -9.15 28.92
C LYS A 69 8.77 -7.66 29.05
N TYR A 70 9.88 -7.30 29.69
CA TYR A 70 10.26 -5.91 29.90
C TYR A 70 10.52 -5.20 28.58
N ALA A 71 10.13 -3.94 28.54
CA ALA A 71 10.53 -3.02 27.49
C ALA A 71 11.97 -2.56 27.74
N ASP A 72 12.81 -2.52 26.72
CA ASP A 72 14.17 -2.00 26.79
C ASP A 72 14.23 -0.48 27.00
N GLY A 73 13.07 0.16 27.14
CA GLY A 73 12.91 1.58 27.31
C GLY A 73 11.79 2.16 26.46
N TRP A 74 11.92 3.44 26.13
CA TRP A 74 11.02 4.12 25.23
C TRP A 74 11.77 5.18 24.41
N VAL A 75 11.24 5.50 23.25
CA VAL A 75 11.71 6.58 22.39
C VAL A 75 10.59 7.58 22.15
N ARG A 76 10.95 8.85 21.98
CA ARG A 76 10.03 9.91 21.60
C ARG A 76 10.42 10.48 20.24
N THR A 77 9.45 10.60 19.39
CA THR A 77 9.54 11.25 18.08
C THR A 77 8.53 12.39 17.99
N VAL A 78 8.54 13.13 16.90
CA VAL A 78 7.54 14.17 16.62
C VAL A 78 6.12 13.59 16.52
N VAL A 79 5.98 12.32 16.17
CA VAL A 79 4.69 11.64 16.00
C VAL A 79 4.12 11.15 17.32
N GLY A 80 4.99 10.78 18.26
CA GLY A 80 4.56 10.26 19.57
C GLY A 80 5.69 9.57 20.30
N SER A 81 5.34 8.85 21.37
CA SER A 81 6.27 8.08 22.18
C SER A 81 5.98 6.59 22.01
N PHE A 82 7.01 5.81 21.80
CA PHE A 82 6.92 4.38 21.52
C PHE A 82 7.74 3.59 22.52
N ILE A 83 7.14 2.52 23.06
CA ILE A 83 7.85 1.58 23.94
C ILE A 83 8.80 0.78 23.08
N ASN A 84 10.06 0.64 23.52
CA ASN A 84 11.05 -0.18 22.88
C ASN A 84 10.78 -1.67 23.17
N LYS A 85 9.95 -2.29 22.34
CA LYS A 85 9.61 -3.73 22.32
C LYS A 85 9.59 -4.23 20.91
N LYS A 86 9.96 -5.49 20.71
CA LYS A 86 9.90 -6.15 19.40
C LYS A 86 8.50 -6.13 18.77
N SER A 87 7.45 -6.18 19.61
CA SER A 87 6.05 -6.15 19.17
C SER A 87 5.52 -4.75 18.87
N THR A 88 6.18 -3.69 19.34
CA THR A 88 5.77 -2.31 19.08
C THR A 88 6.13 -1.90 17.67
N LYS A 89 5.18 -1.35 16.94
CA LYS A 89 5.39 -0.76 15.62
C LYS A 89 5.38 0.76 15.73
N MET A 90 6.44 1.39 15.20
CA MET A 90 6.50 2.84 15.04
C MET A 90 5.84 3.20 13.72
N ASP A 91 4.65 3.76 13.81
CA ASP A 91 3.85 4.21 12.69
C ASP A 91 3.82 5.75 12.73
N THR A 92 4.17 6.40 11.64
CA THR A 92 4.32 7.85 11.54
C THR A 92 3.14 8.56 10.88
N ASP A 93 2.01 7.88 10.65
CA ASP A 93 0.81 8.50 10.11
C ASP A 93 0.20 9.52 11.08
N PHE A 94 0.30 10.81 10.75
CA PHE A 94 -0.26 11.89 11.56
C PHE A 94 -1.78 11.95 11.54
N SER A 95 -2.43 11.43 10.51
CA SER A 95 -3.88 11.53 10.36
C SER A 95 -4.63 10.61 11.31
N SER A 96 -4.02 9.48 11.69
CA SER A 96 -4.67 8.49 12.54
C SER A 96 -4.74 8.89 14.02
N HIS A 97 -3.79 9.69 14.52
CA HIS A 97 -3.78 10.14 15.91
C HIS A 97 -2.76 11.27 16.17
N PRO A 98 -3.17 12.46 16.65
CA PRO A 98 -2.29 13.60 16.84
C PRO A 98 -1.25 13.41 17.95
N ASN A 99 -1.53 12.60 18.98
CA ASN A 99 -0.64 12.32 20.11
C ASN A 99 -0.59 10.81 20.37
N ARG A 100 0.41 10.14 19.83
CA ARG A 100 0.56 8.68 19.99
C ARG A 100 1.41 8.32 21.19
N TYR A 101 0.84 7.48 22.03
CA TYR A 101 1.56 6.85 23.13
C TYR A 101 1.21 5.37 23.15
N THR A 102 2.18 4.51 22.87
CA THR A 102 1.97 3.05 22.83
C THR A 102 1.71 2.44 24.21
N PHE A 103 2.00 3.16 25.27
CA PHE A 103 1.70 2.76 26.64
C PHE A 103 0.40 3.37 27.19
N SER A 104 -0.33 4.13 26.39
CA SER A 104 -1.64 4.63 26.79
C SER A 104 -2.68 3.52 26.79
N LYS A 105 -3.49 3.43 27.84
CA LYS A 105 -4.57 2.44 27.96
C LYS A 105 -5.68 2.60 26.90
N THR A 106 -5.79 3.78 26.29
CA THR A 106 -6.78 4.05 25.25
C THR A 106 -6.48 3.39 23.91
N ILE A 107 -5.24 2.93 23.71
CA ILE A 107 -4.80 2.28 22.47
C ILE A 107 -4.45 0.84 22.78
N LYS A 108 -5.42 -0.05 22.58
CA LYS A 108 -5.37 -1.44 23.01
C LYS A 108 -4.35 -2.29 22.25
N ASN A 109 -4.11 -2.03 20.96
CA ASN A 109 -3.06 -2.75 20.22
C ASN A 109 -2.58 -1.99 18.98
N THR A 110 -1.34 -2.27 18.57
CA THR A 110 -0.69 -1.64 17.41
C THR A 110 -1.35 -2.06 16.09
N SER A 111 -1.89 -3.28 16.02
CA SER A 111 -2.56 -3.78 14.81
C SER A 111 -3.80 -2.95 14.48
N GLU A 112 -4.56 -2.54 15.47
CA GLU A 112 -5.76 -1.72 15.26
C GLU A 112 -5.42 -0.36 14.62
N ARG A 113 -4.26 0.23 14.98
CA ARG A 113 -3.80 1.48 14.35
C ARG A 113 -3.46 1.27 12.87
N VAL A 114 -2.75 0.19 12.56
CA VAL A 114 -2.39 -0.12 11.18
C VAL A 114 -3.64 -0.31 10.33
N HIS A 115 -4.69 -0.92 10.89
CA HIS A 115 -5.98 -1.05 10.21
C HIS A 115 -6.72 0.27 10.01
N LYS A 116 -6.64 1.17 10.98
CA LYS A 116 -7.34 2.47 10.95
C LYS A 116 -6.54 3.59 10.27
N ARG A 117 -5.33 3.29 9.79
CA ARG A 117 -4.53 4.32 9.12
C ARG A 117 -5.16 4.71 7.79
N THR A 118 -5.04 5.99 7.44
CA THR A 118 -5.57 6.55 6.19
C THR A 118 -4.51 6.62 5.09
N LYS A 119 -3.23 6.84 5.46
CA LYS A 119 -2.16 6.94 4.48
C LYS A 119 -1.55 5.59 4.16
N ILE A 120 -1.25 5.40 2.88
CA ILE A 120 -0.55 4.21 2.39
C ILE A 120 0.93 4.24 2.80
N THR A 121 1.51 3.08 3.12
CA THR A 121 2.95 2.93 3.38
C THR A 121 3.70 2.58 2.10
N ASN A 122 5.04 2.76 2.09
CA ASN A 122 5.85 2.35 0.95
C ASN A 122 5.72 0.85 0.67
N LYS A 123 5.72 -0.01 1.71
CA LYS A 123 5.48 -1.45 1.54
C LYS A 123 4.10 -1.80 1.00
N GLU A 124 3.08 -1.02 1.37
CA GLU A 124 1.73 -1.19 0.82
C GLU A 124 1.70 -0.74 -0.65
N LYS A 125 2.46 0.29 -1.04
CA LYS A 125 2.65 0.70 -2.44
C LYS A 125 3.36 -0.39 -3.24
N ASP A 126 4.47 -0.93 -2.71
CA ASP A 126 5.19 -2.04 -3.34
C ASP A 126 4.28 -3.25 -3.53
N PHE A 127 3.46 -3.57 -2.51
CA PHE A 127 2.45 -4.61 -2.62
C PHE A 127 1.44 -4.33 -3.74
N ALA A 128 0.90 -3.12 -3.79
CA ALA A 128 -0.04 -2.69 -4.82
C ALA A 128 0.59 -2.79 -6.23
N THR A 129 1.82 -2.30 -6.40
CA THR A 129 2.58 -2.40 -7.65
C THR A 129 2.80 -3.84 -8.08
N ASN A 130 3.21 -4.72 -7.15
CA ASN A 130 3.41 -6.14 -7.44
C ASN A 130 2.11 -6.83 -7.89
N VAL A 131 0.96 -6.47 -7.29
CA VAL A 131 -0.35 -6.98 -7.71
C VAL A 131 -0.70 -6.48 -9.12
N VAL A 132 -0.45 -5.22 -9.44
CA VAL A 132 -0.72 -4.62 -10.77
C VAL A 132 0.13 -5.26 -11.87
N VAL A 133 1.38 -5.65 -11.56
CA VAL A 133 2.28 -6.36 -12.49
C VAL A 133 1.85 -7.83 -12.70
N GLY A 134 0.83 -8.31 -11.98
CA GLY A 134 0.26 -9.64 -12.13
C GLY A 134 0.76 -10.67 -11.13
N MET A 135 1.48 -10.29 -10.08
CA MET A 135 1.84 -11.20 -9.01
C MET A 135 0.60 -11.62 -8.21
N GLY A 136 0.51 -12.90 -7.87
CA GLY A 136 -0.50 -13.37 -6.93
C GLY A 136 -0.39 -12.67 -5.58
N ALA A 137 -1.52 -12.39 -4.91
CA ALA A 137 -1.56 -11.60 -3.67
C ALA A 137 -0.64 -12.13 -2.56
N LEU A 138 -0.45 -13.47 -2.50
CA LEU A 138 0.47 -14.11 -1.55
C LEU A 138 1.92 -13.69 -1.83
N ASP A 139 2.35 -13.80 -3.08
CA ASP A 139 3.74 -13.55 -3.48
C ASP A 139 4.04 -12.05 -3.48
N ALA A 140 3.10 -11.23 -3.91
CA ALA A 140 3.16 -9.78 -3.80
C ALA A 140 3.37 -9.34 -2.34
N TYR A 141 2.64 -9.96 -1.39
CA TYR A 141 2.82 -9.66 0.03
C TYR A 141 4.18 -10.11 0.55
N LYS A 142 4.62 -11.33 0.21
CA LYS A 142 5.94 -11.84 0.63
C LYS A 142 7.07 -10.96 0.12
N ASN A 143 6.98 -10.51 -1.12
CA ASN A 143 7.97 -9.65 -1.73
C ASN A 143 8.05 -8.28 -1.02
N ALA A 144 6.92 -7.60 -0.86
CA ALA A 144 6.86 -6.26 -0.27
C ALA A 144 7.20 -6.25 1.23
N PHE A 145 6.74 -7.24 1.99
CA PHE A 145 6.88 -7.28 3.45
C PHE A 145 7.94 -8.24 3.97
N LYS A 146 8.62 -8.97 3.08
CA LYS A 146 9.63 -9.98 3.43
C LYS A 146 9.12 -10.98 4.48
N GLU A 147 7.86 -11.42 4.35
CA GLU A 147 7.23 -12.39 5.25
C GLU A 147 7.51 -13.82 4.74
N GLU A 148 8.13 -14.63 5.56
CA GLU A 148 8.50 -16.00 5.18
C GLU A 148 7.31 -16.98 5.27
N SER A 149 6.40 -16.75 6.20
CA SER A 149 5.27 -17.65 6.46
C SER A 149 4.13 -17.47 5.45
N ASN A 150 3.87 -18.49 4.62
CA ASN A 150 2.78 -18.49 3.63
C ASN A 150 1.40 -18.26 4.28
N GLN A 151 1.14 -18.86 5.45
CA GLN A 151 -0.14 -18.73 6.12
C GLN A 151 -0.37 -17.30 6.63
N LYS A 152 0.67 -16.67 7.20
CA LYS A 152 0.59 -15.28 7.66
C LYS A 152 0.49 -14.32 6.47
N ALA A 153 1.29 -14.54 5.42
CA ALA A 153 1.27 -13.72 4.22
C ALA A 153 -0.11 -13.74 3.56
N ARG A 154 -0.72 -14.92 3.38
CA ARG A 154 -2.07 -15.04 2.80
C ARG A 154 -3.13 -14.27 3.59
N LYS A 155 -3.16 -14.46 4.93
CA LYS A 155 -4.11 -13.73 5.79
C LYS A 155 -3.92 -12.21 5.70
N LYS A 156 -2.67 -11.73 5.75
CA LYS A 156 -2.36 -10.31 5.73
C LYS A 156 -2.61 -9.69 4.34
N ALA A 157 -2.29 -10.40 3.25
CA ALA A 157 -2.60 -9.96 1.89
C ALA A 157 -4.11 -9.76 1.70
N THR A 158 -4.93 -10.72 2.15
CA THR A 158 -6.40 -10.60 2.08
C THR A 158 -6.92 -9.39 2.88
N ILE A 159 -6.30 -9.08 4.02
CA ILE A 159 -6.66 -7.91 4.82
C ILE A 159 -6.28 -6.62 4.09
N LEU A 160 -5.09 -6.56 3.48
CA LEU A 160 -4.62 -5.39 2.74
C LEU A 160 -5.49 -5.10 1.51
N LEU A 161 -5.88 -6.12 0.75
CA LEU A 161 -6.78 -5.95 -0.40
C LEU A 161 -8.18 -5.44 -0.02
N LYS A 162 -8.55 -5.47 1.26
CA LYS A 162 -9.79 -4.88 1.76
C LYS A 162 -9.63 -3.44 2.26
N GLN A 163 -8.40 -2.91 2.30
CA GLN A 163 -8.15 -1.55 2.73
C GLN A 163 -8.36 -0.58 1.57
N GLU A 164 -9.21 0.42 1.77
CA GLU A 164 -9.57 1.43 0.77
C GLU A 164 -8.32 2.09 0.17
N ARG A 165 -7.37 2.56 1.02
CA ARG A 165 -6.11 3.17 0.59
C ARG A 165 -5.25 2.29 -0.34
N VAL A 166 -5.30 0.96 -0.14
CA VAL A 166 -4.54 0.00 -0.97
C VAL A 166 -5.25 -0.21 -2.29
N MET A 167 -6.58 -0.31 -2.26
CA MET A 167 -7.39 -0.43 -3.47
C MET A 167 -7.31 0.81 -4.36
N GLU A 168 -7.32 2.00 -3.77
CA GLU A 168 -7.11 3.27 -4.49
C GLU A 168 -5.74 3.31 -5.18
N GLU A 169 -4.68 2.87 -4.49
CA GLU A 169 -3.33 2.82 -5.08
C GLU A 169 -3.24 1.80 -6.21
N ILE A 170 -3.87 0.62 -6.07
CA ILE A 170 -3.97 -0.38 -7.14
C ILE A 170 -4.69 0.22 -8.35
N GLN A 171 -5.84 0.85 -8.15
CA GLN A 171 -6.61 1.48 -9.22
C GLN A 171 -5.80 2.56 -9.93
N LYS A 172 -5.12 3.43 -9.16
CA LYS A 172 -4.24 4.46 -9.72
C LYS A 172 -3.12 3.85 -10.56
N SER A 173 -2.42 2.85 -10.04
CA SER A 173 -1.33 2.18 -10.74
C SER A 173 -1.80 1.47 -12.01
N VAL A 174 -2.99 0.84 -11.99
CA VAL A 174 -3.61 0.24 -13.19
C VAL A 174 -3.88 1.31 -14.25
N LEU A 175 -4.44 2.46 -13.85
CA LEU A 175 -4.68 3.57 -14.78
C LEU A 175 -3.39 4.11 -15.38
N ASP A 176 -2.33 4.23 -14.59
CA ASP A 176 -1.04 4.71 -15.08
C ASP A 176 -0.41 3.73 -16.09
N VAL A 177 -0.51 2.42 -15.84
CA VAL A 177 -0.08 1.37 -16.80
C VAL A 177 -0.93 1.42 -18.06
N ALA A 178 -2.25 1.51 -17.94
CA ALA A 178 -3.16 1.58 -19.08
C ALA A 178 -2.85 2.80 -19.97
N LYS A 179 -2.62 3.97 -19.37
CA LYS A 179 -2.19 5.18 -20.10
C LYS A 179 -0.85 4.98 -20.80
N GLY A 180 0.11 4.34 -20.13
CA GLY A 180 1.42 4.01 -20.70
C GLY A 180 1.33 3.09 -21.93
N LEU A 181 0.31 2.23 -21.98
CA LEU A 181 0.00 1.35 -23.11
C LEU A 181 -0.90 2.02 -24.17
N GLY A 182 -1.27 3.30 -24.01
CA GLY A 182 -2.21 3.99 -24.90
C GLY A 182 -3.65 3.46 -24.80
N ILE A 183 -3.98 2.78 -23.70
CA ILE A 183 -5.35 2.32 -23.43
C ILE A 183 -6.07 3.41 -22.67
N ASP A 184 -6.63 4.35 -23.41
CA ASP A 184 -7.45 5.44 -22.90
C ASP A 184 -8.94 5.20 -23.18
N HIS A 185 -9.76 6.17 -22.80
CA HIS A 185 -11.20 6.11 -23.04
C HIS A 185 -11.53 6.05 -24.54
N GLU A 186 -10.79 6.76 -25.37
CA GLU A 186 -11.02 6.80 -26.82
C GLU A 186 -10.70 5.44 -27.44
N TYR A 187 -9.61 4.81 -27.02
CA TYR A 187 -9.25 3.46 -27.45
C TYR A 187 -10.33 2.44 -27.10
N ILE A 188 -10.81 2.47 -25.84
CA ILE A 188 -11.85 1.54 -25.38
C ILE A 188 -13.17 1.75 -26.13
N LEU A 189 -13.60 3.02 -26.25
CA LEU A 189 -14.81 3.36 -27.01
C LEU A 189 -14.70 2.96 -28.48
N GLY A 190 -13.55 3.19 -29.10
CA GLY A 190 -13.27 2.79 -30.48
C GLY A 190 -13.36 1.28 -30.67
N LYS A 191 -12.79 0.49 -29.74
CA LYS A 191 -12.88 -0.97 -29.76
C LYS A 191 -14.29 -1.49 -29.55
N LEU A 192 -15.02 -0.93 -28.57
CA LEU A 192 -16.43 -1.31 -28.32
C LEU A 192 -17.32 -0.97 -29.54
N LYS A 193 -17.11 0.22 -30.13
CA LYS A 193 -17.80 0.62 -31.35
C LYS A 193 -17.52 -0.36 -32.50
N HIS A 194 -16.26 -0.68 -32.72
CA HIS A 194 -15.85 -1.62 -33.77
C HIS A 194 -16.49 -3.01 -33.55
N LEU A 195 -16.52 -3.52 -32.32
CA LEU A 195 -17.17 -4.78 -31.99
C LEU A 195 -18.69 -4.72 -32.21
N ALA A 196 -19.34 -3.62 -31.88
CA ALA A 196 -20.76 -3.42 -32.11
C ALA A 196 -21.13 -3.32 -33.61
N ASP A 197 -20.24 -2.73 -34.42
CA ASP A 197 -20.50 -2.47 -35.84
C ASP A 197 -20.11 -3.66 -36.74
N TYR A 198 -19.09 -4.46 -36.39
CA TYR A 198 -18.46 -5.43 -37.29
C TYR A 198 -18.32 -6.85 -36.72
N SER A 199 -18.82 -7.16 -35.52
CA SER A 199 -18.80 -8.54 -35.00
C SER A 199 -19.76 -9.41 -35.78
N GLU A 200 -19.40 -10.69 -35.99
CA GLU A 200 -20.29 -11.71 -36.56
C GLU A 200 -21.15 -12.40 -35.49
N ASP A 201 -20.85 -12.16 -34.19
CA ASP A 201 -21.58 -12.76 -33.04
C ASP A 201 -22.58 -11.76 -32.47
N ASP A 202 -23.85 -12.07 -32.57
CA ASP A 202 -24.95 -11.25 -32.04
C ASP A 202 -24.83 -10.96 -30.53
N ASN A 203 -24.26 -11.88 -29.76
CA ASN A 203 -24.04 -11.68 -28.32
C ASN A 203 -22.96 -10.62 -28.08
N ILE A 204 -21.88 -10.63 -28.87
CA ILE A 204 -20.82 -9.64 -28.78
C ILE A 204 -21.35 -8.26 -29.16
N ILE A 205 -22.14 -8.17 -30.25
CA ILE A 205 -22.79 -6.93 -30.69
C ILE A 205 -23.67 -6.39 -29.56
N LEU A 206 -24.52 -7.23 -29.00
CA LEU A 206 -25.45 -6.82 -27.92
C LEU A 206 -24.71 -6.37 -26.65
N GLN A 207 -23.66 -7.09 -26.25
CA GLN A 207 -22.85 -6.73 -25.08
C GLN A 207 -22.10 -5.42 -25.29
N SER A 208 -21.45 -5.24 -26.45
CA SER A 208 -20.74 -4.03 -26.81
C SER A 208 -21.65 -2.80 -26.85
N ALA A 209 -22.84 -2.95 -27.46
CA ALA A 209 -23.85 -1.90 -27.48
C ALA A 209 -24.38 -1.55 -26.06
N LYS A 210 -24.57 -2.56 -25.20
CA LYS A 210 -24.96 -2.32 -23.80
C LYS A 210 -23.88 -1.56 -23.01
N GLU A 211 -22.61 -1.91 -23.16
CA GLU A 211 -21.52 -1.22 -22.50
C GLU A 211 -21.37 0.22 -23.01
N LEU A 212 -21.46 0.42 -24.32
CA LEU A 212 -21.50 1.76 -24.92
C LEU A 212 -22.67 2.58 -24.36
N GLY A 213 -23.86 1.98 -24.28
CA GLY A 213 -25.06 2.62 -23.70
C GLY A 213 -24.88 3.02 -22.23
N LYS A 214 -24.16 2.22 -21.42
CA LYS A 214 -23.83 2.58 -20.05
C LYS A 214 -22.85 3.77 -19.97
N ILE A 215 -21.81 3.77 -20.82
CA ILE A 215 -20.81 4.83 -20.85
C ILE A 215 -21.44 6.17 -21.32
N VAL A 216 -22.30 6.13 -22.34
CA VAL A 216 -22.99 7.30 -22.90
C VAL A 216 -24.19 7.74 -22.04
N GLY A 217 -24.60 6.92 -21.04
CA GLY A 217 -25.71 7.24 -20.14
C GLY A 217 -27.10 7.03 -20.73
N THR A 218 -27.20 6.30 -21.84
CA THR A 218 -28.52 6.01 -22.49
C THR A 218 -29.24 4.82 -21.90
N SER A 219 -28.57 3.98 -21.10
CA SER A 219 -29.22 2.88 -20.36
C SER A 219 -29.69 3.39 -19.00
N ASN A 220 -31.02 3.49 -18.84
CA ASN A 220 -31.69 3.87 -17.59
C ASN A 220 -31.52 2.78 -16.52
N ASN A 221 -30.38 2.74 -15.86
CA ASN A 221 -30.24 2.12 -14.55
C ASN A 221 -29.74 3.18 -13.60
N ASN A 222 -30.49 3.47 -12.55
CA ASN A 222 -30.13 4.29 -11.39
C ASN A 222 -28.85 3.75 -10.72
N ILE A 223 -27.72 3.81 -11.40
CA ILE A 223 -26.41 3.59 -10.85
C ILE A 223 -25.96 4.96 -10.40
N LYS A 224 -26.03 5.20 -9.07
CA LYS A 224 -25.13 6.16 -8.45
C LYS A 224 -23.78 5.97 -9.12
N GLN A 225 -23.26 7.00 -9.73
CA GLN A 225 -21.91 7.03 -10.29
C GLN A 225 -20.91 6.65 -9.20
N LYS A 226 -20.74 5.36 -8.98
CA LYS A 226 -19.47 4.81 -8.53
C LYS A 226 -18.64 4.76 -9.80
N GLU A 227 -17.55 5.47 -9.81
CA GLU A 227 -16.51 5.33 -10.81
C GLU A 227 -16.36 3.85 -11.14
N VAL A 228 -16.77 3.47 -12.36
CA VAL A 228 -16.57 2.12 -12.86
C VAL A 228 -15.09 2.07 -13.18
N GLY A 229 -14.30 1.78 -12.15
CA GLY A 229 -12.88 1.54 -12.31
C GLY A 229 -12.68 0.39 -13.29
N LEU A 230 -11.62 0.43 -14.06
CA LEU A 230 -11.18 -0.60 -15.01
C LEU A 230 -11.32 -2.05 -14.48
N MET A 231 -11.31 -2.26 -13.17
CA MET A 231 -11.53 -3.56 -12.54
C MET A 231 -12.92 -4.18 -12.83
N GLY A 232 -13.94 -3.38 -13.11
CA GLY A 232 -15.27 -3.90 -13.51
C GLY A 232 -15.23 -4.58 -14.86
N VAL A 233 -14.33 -4.18 -15.75
CA VAL A 233 -14.17 -4.77 -17.10
C VAL A 233 -13.52 -6.16 -17.00
N PHE A 234 -12.66 -6.39 -16.00
CA PHE A 234 -11.95 -7.67 -15.84
C PHE A 234 -12.72 -8.70 -14.98
N GLN A 235 -13.75 -8.30 -14.23
CA GLN A 235 -14.56 -9.23 -13.43
C GLN A 235 -15.49 -10.13 -14.27
N GLY A 236 -15.63 -9.86 -15.55
CA GLY A 236 -16.43 -10.66 -16.50
C GLY A 236 -15.66 -11.78 -17.20
N PHE A 237 -14.32 -11.82 -17.08
CA PHE A 237 -13.51 -12.85 -17.72
C PHE A 237 -13.30 -14.03 -16.77
N SER A 238 -13.60 -15.25 -17.26
CA SER A 238 -13.27 -16.48 -16.52
C SER A 238 -11.74 -16.67 -16.48
N GLN A 239 -11.25 -17.38 -15.46
CA GLN A 239 -9.82 -17.66 -15.29
C GLN A 239 -9.23 -18.37 -16.51
N GLU A 240 -10.02 -19.18 -17.22
CA GLU A 240 -9.66 -19.87 -18.48
C GLU A 240 -9.46 -18.91 -19.66
N GLN A 241 -10.22 -17.80 -19.71
CA GLN A 241 -10.08 -16.76 -20.74
C GLN A 241 -8.83 -15.91 -20.53
N LEU A 242 -8.44 -15.66 -19.26
CA LEU A 242 -7.20 -14.97 -18.93
C LEU A 242 -5.96 -15.85 -19.18
N GLU A 243 -6.07 -17.17 -19.01
CA GLU A 243 -5.01 -18.12 -19.32
C GLU A 243 -4.84 -18.31 -20.84
N GLY A 244 -5.92 -18.21 -21.62
CA GLY A 244 -5.91 -18.22 -23.08
C GLY A 244 -5.13 -17.03 -23.66
N ALA A 245 -5.33 -15.82 -23.11
CA ALA A 245 -4.64 -14.61 -23.56
C ALA A 245 -3.13 -14.61 -23.25
N SER A 246 -2.68 -15.37 -22.24
CA SER A 246 -1.24 -15.48 -21.91
C SER A 246 -0.50 -16.53 -22.77
N ARG A 247 -1.21 -17.38 -23.53
CA ARG A 247 -0.58 -18.38 -24.41
C ARG A 247 -0.09 -17.81 -25.73
N ASP A 248 -0.73 -16.79 -26.25
CA ASP A 248 -0.37 -16.20 -27.54
C ASP A 248 0.96 -15.44 -27.54
N GLN A 249 1.42 -14.96 -26.37
CA GLN A 249 2.74 -14.32 -26.27
C GLN A 249 3.92 -15.29 -26.40
N LYS A 250 3.76 -16.58 -26.10
CA LYS A 250 4.83 -17.58 -26.23
C LYS A 250 5.04 -18.07 -27.67
N GLN A 251 4.08 -17.88 -28.58
CA GLN A 251 4.23 -18.25 -29.96
C GLN A 251 5.00 -17.21 -30.79
N ILE A 252 5.00 -15.93 -30.36
CA ILE A 252 5.68 -14.84 -31.09
C ILE A 252 7.19 -14.85 -30.86
N GLU A 253 7.67 -15.40 -29.75
CA GLU A 253 9.12 -15.50 -29.45
C GLU A 253 9.78 -16.76 -30.07
N GLY A 254 9.03 -17.69 -30.64
CA GLY A 254 9.53 -18.94 -31.22
C GLY A 254 9.88 -18.88 -32.72
N GLU A 255 9.50 -17.83 -33.46
CA GLU A 255 9.71 -17.74 -34.93
C GLU A 255 10.81 -16.76 -35.34
N SER A 256 11.67 -16.30 -34.44
CA SER A 256 12.87 -15.53 -34.77
C SER A 256 14.13 -16.36 -34.56
N LYS A 257 14.33 -17.36 -35.41
CA LYS A 257 15.63 -17.98 -35.65
C LYS A 257 15.76 -18.32 -37.14
#